data_e582f7103eb0e09885c3cab1758727c6
#
_entry.id   e582f7103eb0e09885c3cab1758727c6
#
_cell.length_a   1.000
_cell.length_b   1.000
_cell.length_c   1.000
_cell.angle_alpha   90.00
_cell.angle_beta   90.00
_cell.angle_gamma   90.00
#
_symmetry.space_group_name_H-M   'P 1'
#
loop_
_entity.id
_entity.type
_entity.pdbx_description
1 polymer ?
#
loop_
_entity_poly.entity_id
_entity_poly.type
_entity_poly.pdbx_seq_one_letter_code
_entity_poly.pdbx_strand_id
1 'polypeptide(L)' 'MTKTEFLEYVKKNNIDLKKYNFVIGEKSNTPYTVGCYEEGEKWYLYEVGERQNFSIVKSGDEKEIFNYLYFTLRGNINM' A
#
# COMPACT_ATOMS: atom_id res chain seq x y z
N MET A 1 -2.18 6.11 -11.34
CA MET A 1 -1.83 6.95 -10.17
C MET A 1 -0.38 6.71 -9.80
N THR A 2 0.38 7.78 -9.57
CA THR A 2 1.76 7.66 -9.10
C THR A 2 1.81 7.70 -7.58
N LYS A 3 2.97 7.43 -7.01
CA LYS A 3 3.19 7.54 -5.57
C LYS A 3 2.86 8.96 -5.08
N THR A 4 3.32 9.97 -5.83
CA THR A 4 3.07 11.37 -5.49
C THR A 4 1.57 11.67 -5.45
N GLU A 5 0.84 11.24 -6.48
CA GLU A 5 -0.60 11.44 -6.54
C GLU A 5 -1.33 10.74 -5.40
N PHE A 6 -0.90 9.52 -5.06
CA PHE A 6 -1.47 8.77 -3.96
C PHE A 6 -1.27 9.50 -2.62
N LEU A 7 -0.04 9.97 -2.37
CA LEU A 7 0.27 10.67 -1.13
C LEU A 7 -0.46 12.02 -1.04
N GLU A 8 -0.65 12.70 -2.17
CA GLU A 8 -1.43 13.94 -2.20
C GLU A 8 -2.88 13.68 -1.86
N TYR A 9 -3.44 12.59 -2.38
CA TYR A 9 -4.81 12.18 -2.06
C TYR A 9 -4.96 11.91 -0.55
N VAL A 10 -4.00 11.19 0.01
CA VAL A 10 -3.99 10.87 1.45
C VAL A 10 -3.95 12.14 2.29
N LYS A 11 -3.08 13.07 1.92
CA LYS A 11 -2.92 14.33 2.64
C LYS A 11 -4.18 15.21 2.51
N LYS A 12 -4.70 15.31 1.30
CA LYS A 12 -5.87 16.16 1.02
C LYS A 12 -7.10 15.71 1.81
N ASN A 13 -7.24 14.41 2.04
CA ASN A 13 -8.39 13.84 2.71
C ASN A 13 -8.12 13.52 4.19
N ASN A 14 -6.98 13.96 4.71
CA ASN A 14 -6.58 13.75 6.11
C ASN A 14 -6.65 12.28 6.53
N ILE A 15 -6.18 11.40 5.65
CA ILE A 15 -6.20 9.96 5.90
C ILE A 15 -4.97 9.57 6.72
N ASP A 16 -5.19 8.82 7.80
CA ASP A 16 -4.09 8.27 8.59
C ASP A 16 -3.81 6.85 8.11
N LEU A 17 -2.75 6.69 7.33
CA LEU A 17 -2.38 5.40 6.78
C LEU A 17 -2.08 4.36 7.86
N LYS A 18 -1.56 4.80 9.01
CA LYS A 18 -1.29 3.89 10.12
C LYS A 18 -2.56 3.28 10.69
N LYS A 19 -3.65 4.04 10.69
CA LYS A 19 -4.93 3.56 11.16
C LYS A 19 -5.44 2.38 10.31
N TYR A 20 -5.11 2.38 9.02
CA TYR A 20 -5.52 1.34 8.10
C TYR A 20 -4.42 0.30 7.85
N ASN A 21 -3.31 0.41 8.59
CA ASN A 21 -2.17 -0.50 8.48
C ASN A 21 -1.55 -0.52 7.09
N PHE A 22 -1.42 0.66 6.49
CA PHE A 22 -0.75 0.82 5.20
C PHE A 22 0.68 1.32 5.39
N VAL A 23 1.62 0.69 4.70
CA VAL A 23 3.04 1.09 4.72
C VAL A 23 3.48 1.36 3.29
N ILE A 24 3.98 2.56 3.03
CA ILE A 24 4.33 2.99 1.68
C ILE A 24 5.84 3.17 1.55
N GLY A 25 6.43 2.47 0.59
CA GLY A 25 7.84 2.64 0.24
C GLY A 25 8.81 1.77 1.00
N GLU A 26 8.34 0.89 1.87
CA GLU A 26 9.21 -0.01 2.63
C GLU A 26 8.50 -1.30 2.99
N LYS A 27 9.28 -2.29 3.39
CA LYS A 27 8.75 -3.58 3.85
C LYS A 27 8.38 -3.48 5.32
N SER A 28 7.42 -4.30 5.74
CA SER A 28 7.02 -4.39 7.15
C SER A 28 6.67 -5.83 7.49
N ASN A 29 6.85 -6.21 8.74
CA ASN A 29 6.44 -7.52 9.25
C ASN A 29 5.28 -7.42 10.24
N THR A 30 4.71 -6.23 10.37
CA THR A 30 3.59 -6.02 11.28
C THR A 30 2.36 -6.77 10.77
N PRO A 31 1.70 -7.60 11.58
CA PRO A 31 0.51 -8.34 11.15
C PRO A 31 -0.58 -7.42 10.61
N TYR A 32 -1.30 -7.91 9.62
CA TYR A 32 -2.42 -7.20 8.96
C TYR A 32 -2.03 -5.94 8.20
N THR A 33 -0.75 -5.83 7.81
CA THR A 33 -0.26 -4.69 7.05
C THR A 33 -0.42 -4.96 5.56
N VAL A 34 -0.80 -3.91 4.83
CA VAL A 34 -0.75 -3.88 3.37
C VAL A 34 0.24 -2.78 3.00
N GLY A 35 1.16 -3.08 2.10
CA GLY A 35 2.16 -2.09 1.76
C GLY A 35 2.75 -2.28 0.38
N CYS A 36 3.66 -1.39 0.04
CA CYS A 36 4.37 -1.49 -1.24
C CYS A 36 5.81 -1.02 -1.08
N TYR A 37 6.67 -1.50 -1.96
CA TYR A 37 8.06 -1.06 -2.01
C TYR A 37 8.57 -1.19 -3.44
N GLU A 38 9.64 -0.48 -3.72
CA GLU A 38 10.32 -0.56 -5.01
C GLU A 38 11.63 -1.31 -4.84
N GLU A 39 11.90 -2.22 -5.77
CA GLU A 39 13.17 -2.94 -5.81
C GLU A 39 13.55 -3.17 -7.27
N GLY A 40 14.76 -2.73 -7.63
CA GLY A 40 15.12 -2.67 -9.02
C GLY A 40 14.28 -1.61 -9.70
N GLU A 41 13.67 -1.93 -10.80
CA GLU A 41 12.79 -1.00 -11.52
C GLU A 41 11.33 -1.42 -11.42
N LYS A 42 11.01 -2.25 -10.41
CA LYS A 42 9.65 -2.74 -10.22
C LYS A 42 9.12 -2.37 -8.85
N TRP A 43 7.81 -2.23 -8.77
CA TRP A 43 7.09 -2.05 -7.53
C TRP A 43 6.41 -3.35 -7.15
N TYR A 44 6.32 -3.58 -5.84
CA TYR A 44 5.70 -4.79 -5.29
C TYR A 44 4.66 -4.39 -4.25
N LEU A 45 3.51 -5.04 -4.34
CA LEU A 45 2.45 -4.90 -3.35
C LEU A 45 2.49 -6.15 -2.47
N TYR A 46 2.48 -5.98 -1.17
CA TYR A 46 2.55 -7.10 -0.24
C TYR A 46 1.48 -7.01 0.83
N GLU A 47 1.22 -8.15 1.45
CA GLU A 47 0.37 -8.26 2.63
C GLU A 47 1.10 -9.04 3.69
N VAL A 48 0.85 -8.73 4.96
CA VAL A 48 1.38 -9.47 6.08
C VAL A 48 0.21 -10.10 6.83
N GLY A 49 0.25 -11.41 6.97
CA GLY A 49 -0.83 -12.15 7.63
C GLY A 49 -0.72 -12.11 9.15
N GLU A 50 -1.64 -12.79 9.81
CA GLU A 50 -1.75 -12.84 11.26
C GLU A 50 -0.46 -13.30 11.95
N ARG A 51 0.27 -14.23 11.31
CA ARG A 51 1.49 -14.80 11.87
C ARG A 51 2.75 -14.18 11.28
N GLN A 52 2.66 -12.94 10.83
CA GLN A 52 3.77 -12.22 10.22
C GLN A 52 4.26 -12.87 8.92
N ASN A 53 3.41 -13.64 8.26
CA ASN A 53 3.78 -14.25 6.98
C ASN A 53 3.60 -13.24 5.85
N PHE A 54 4.74 -12.79 5.34
CA PHE A 54 4.85 -11.82 4.27
C PHE A 54 4.54 -12.50 2.92
N SER A 55 3.67 -11.89 2.13
CA SER A 55 3.31 -12.40 0.80
C SER A 55 3.26 -11.28 -0.21
N ILE A 56 3.85 -11.52 -1.38
CA ILE A 56 3.72 -10.58 -2.51
C ILE A 56 2.38 -10.86 -3.19
N VAL A 57 1.53 -9.86 -3.24
CA VAL A 57 0.20 -9.96 -3.84
C VAL A 57 0.23 -9.61 -5.32
N LYS A 58 1.03 -8.61 -5.68
CA LYS A 58 1.09 -8.12 -7.05
C LYS A 58 2.44 -7.45 -7.28
N SER A 59 2.91 -7.52 -8.52
CA SER A 59 4.10 -6.77 -8.92
C SER A 59 3.81 -6.09 -10.25
N GLY A 60 4.50 -5.00 -10.52
CA GLY A 60 4.30 -4.25 -11.75
C GLY A 60 4.95 -2.88 -11.67
N ASP A 61 4.43 -1.95 -12.45
CA ASP A 61 4.95 -0.60 -12.43
C ASP A 61 4.31 0.23 -11.30
N GLU A 62 4.83 1.42 -11.10
CA GLU A 62 4.36 2.32 -10.04
C GLU A 62 2.85 2.57 -10.16
N LYS A 63 2.37 2.86 -11.36
CA LYS A 63 0.97 3.19 -11.56
C LYS A 63 0.04 2.04 -11.21
N GLU A 64 0.39 0.83 -11.60
CA GLU A 64 -0.41 -0.35 -11.29
C GLU A 64 -0.54 -0.56 -9.79
N ILE A 65 0.58 -0.47 -9.09
CA ILE A 65 0.61 -0.72 -7.65
C ILE A 65 -0.16 0.37 -6.90
N PHE A 66 0.04 1.63 -7.25
CA PHE A 66 -0.65 2.72 -6.55
C PHE A 66 -2.12 2.81 -6.91
N ASN A 67 -2.52 2.40 -8.12
CA ASN A 67 -3.93 2.28 -8.45
C ASN A 67 -4.60 1.22 -7.57
N TYR A 68 -3.94 0.09 -7.38
CA TYR A 68 -4.47 -0.98 -6.54
C TYR A 68 -4.57 -0.53 -5.07
N LEU A 69 -3.54 0.13 -4.56
CA LEU A 69 -3.54 0.67 -3.21
C LEU A 69 -4.66 1.69 -3.02
N TYR A 70 -4.86 2.54 -4.01
CA TYR A 70 -5.91 3.56 -3.96
C TYR A 70 -7.29 2.91 -3.83
N PHE A 71 -7.60 1.92 -4.64
CA PHE A 71 -8.89 1.23 -4.57
C PHE A 71 -9.06 0.48 -3.26
N THR A 72 -8.00 -0.15 -2.77
CA THR A 72 -8.03 -0.85 -1.49
C THR A 72 -8.28 0.11 -0.33
N LEU A 73 -7.59 1.24 -0.34
CA LEU A 73 -7.75 2.25 0.70
C LEU A 73 -9.17 2.83 0.69
N ARG A 74 -9.69 3.13 -0.48
CA ARG A 74 -11.07 3.65 -0.60
C ARG A 74 -12.09 2.66 -0.06
N GLY A 75 -11.90 1.37 -0.32
CA GLY A 75 -12.77 0.34 0.22
C GLY A 75 -12.78 0.33 1.73
N ASN A 76 -11.62 0.51 2.35
CA ASN A 76 -11.51 0.54 3.80
C ASN A 76 -12.16 1.79 4.41
N ILE A 77 -12.03 2.93 3.74
CA ILE A 77 -12.58 4.19 4.24
C ILE A 77 -14.09 4.23 4.12
N ASN A 78 -14.63 3.66 3.05
CA ASN A 78 -16.06 3.72 2.75
C ASN A 78 -16.86 2.60 3.41
N MET A 79 -16.22 1.79 4.22
CA MET A 79 -16.92 0.79 5.02
C MET A 79 -17.34 1.40 6.37
#